data_ce3269f3766fdac9f916e930a70c2dfa
#
_entry.id   ce3269f3766fdac9f916e930a70c2dfa
#
_cell.length_a   1.000
_cell.length_b   1.000
_cell.length_c   1.000
_cell.angle_alpha   90.00
_cell.angle_beta   90.00
_cell.angle_gamma   90.00
#
_symmetry.space_group_name_H-M   'P 1'
#
loop_
_entity.id
_entity.type
_entity.pdbx_description
1 polymer ?
#
loop_
_entity_poly.entity_id
_entity_poly.type
_entity_poly.pdbx_seq_one_letter_code
_entity_poly.pdbx_strand_id
1 'polypeptide(L)'
;EILPLTSEAEIQTILDIFSVKKFSPTQTGTAIIIPYINKARLLHGIFPDNCGITAEEIAMCTFKDDIAQYIELAVQKWYAPRVYNKAVKEYAAQKWLAVRVNGNPITDANMRPLFRLVQELYTSALSANQGATQPYKSKAFPFIKCVSIPSQKLTGNKAGHAAYIRITKDEMGAGSSSINPYTYLRLFGKTSLNDPIVMFARTPGMILDYKIDDKWAKGLIK
;
A
#
# COMPACT_ATOMS: atom_id res chain seq x y z
N GLU A 1 33.11 -12.34 -15.71
CA GLU A 1 31.77 -12.34 -16.29
C GLU A 1 30.90 -13.30 -15.47
N ILE A 2 29.72 -12.84 -15.03
CA ILE A 2 28.77 -13.69 -14.30
C ILE A 2 27.82 -14.28 -15.32
N LEU A 3 27.90 -15.59 -15.53
CA LEU A 3 27.02 -16.31 -16.45
C LEU A 3 25.82 -16.92 -15.71
N PRO A 4 24.67 -17.02 -16.38
CA PRO A 4 23.52 -17.72 -15.82
C PRO A 4 23.83 -19.18 -15.57
N LEU A 5 23.33 -19.72 -14.47
CA LEU A 5 23.38 -21.15 -14.19
C LEU A 5 22.39 -21.88 -15.11
N THR A 6 22.88 -22.83 -15.91
CA THR A 6 22.07 -23.55 -16.90
C THR A 6 21.92 -25.04 -16.60
N SER A 7 22.72 -25.58 -15.68
CA SER A 7 22.66 -26.99 -15.27
C SER A 7 21.37 -27.25 -14.44
N GLU A 8 20.49 -28.11 -14.97
CA GLU A 8 19.26 -28.50 -14.27
C GLU A 8 19.53 -29.12 -12.90
N ALA A 9 20.58 -29.93 -12.76
CA ALA A 9 20.92 -30.57 -11.48
C ALA A 9 21.39 -29.56 -10.43
N GLU A 10 22.19 -28.56 -10.82
CA GLU A 10 22.64 -27.50 -9.93
C GLU A 10 21.50 -26.57 -9.55
N ILE A 11 20.63 -26.20 -10.50
CA ILE A 11 19.42 -25.42 -10.23
C ILE A 11 18.54 -26.17 -9.23
N GLN A 12 18.30 -27.46 -9.44
CA GLN A 12 17.46 -28.24 -8.51
C GLN A 12 18.09 -28.31 -7.12
N THR A 13 19.39 -28.52 -7.02
CA THR A 13 20.11 -28.52 -5.75
C THR A 13 19.92 -27.20 -4.98
N ILE A 14 20.02 -26.05 -5.67
CA ILE A 14 19.79 -24.74 -5.05
C ILE A 14 18.33 -24.60 -4.60
N LEU A 15 17.37 -24.98 -5.44
CA LEU A 15 15.96 -24.91 -5.11
C LEU A 15 15.63 -25.77 -3.88
N ASP A 16 16.21 -26.97 -3.77
CA ASP A 16 16.01 -27.88 -2.64
C ASP A 16 16.59 -27.31 -1.34
N ILE A 17 17.80 -26.70 -1.38
CA ILE A 17 18.39 -26.03 -0.21
C ILE A 17 17.45 -24.96 0.35
N PHE A 18 16.78 -24.21 -0.50
CA PHE A 18 15.88 -23.12 -0.09
C PHE A 18 14.40 -23.54 -0.03
N SER A 19 14.10 -24.82 -0.21
CA SER A 19 12.73 -25.37 -0.24
C SER A 19 11.80 -24.61 -1.24
N VAL A 20 12.36 -24.17 -2.35
CA VAL A 20 11.65 -23.50 -3.43
C VAL A 20 11.28 -24.50 -4.51
N LYS A 21 10.00 -24.56 -4.87
CA LYS A 21 9.54 -25.41 -5.97
C LYS A 21 9.84 -24.75 -7.32
N LYS A 22 10.40 -25.53 -8.25
CA LYS A 22 10.53 -25.12 -9.65
C LYS A 22 9.14 -24.83 -10.22
N PHE A 23 9.06 -23.80 -11.07
CA PHE A 23 7.82 -23.54 -11.81
C PHE A 23 7.49 -24.70 -12.75
N SER A 24 6.22 -25.06 -12.83
CA SER A 24 5.77 -26.02 -13.85
C SER A 24 5.91 -25.41 -15.26
N PRO A 25 5.96 -26.22 -16.33
CA PRO A 25 6.10 -25.72 -17.70
C PRO A 25 5.03 -24.71 -18.14
N THR A 26 3.87 -24.72 -17.48
CA THR A 26 2.74 -23.81 -17.74
C THR A 26 2.73 -22.55 -16.85
N GLN A 27 3.64 -22.49 -15.87
CA GLN A 27 3.78 -21.36 -14.95
C GLN A 27 4.90 -20.44 -15.42
N THR A 28 4.64 -19.15 -15.31
CA THR A 28 5.64 -18.10 -15.53
C THR A 28 5.81 -17.29 -14.26
N GLY A 29 7.02 -16.84 -13.98
CA GLY A 29 7.29 -16.05 -12.80
C GLY A 29 8.77 -15.82 -12.56
N THR A 30 9.07 -15.15 -11.44
CA THR A 30 10.42 -14.92 -10.94
C THR A 30 10.47 -15.32 -9.48
N ALA A 31 11.47 -16.07 -9.07
CA ALA A 31 11.78 -16.34 -7.68
C ALA A 31 13.03 -15.54 -7.29
N ILE A 32 12.94 -14.80 -6.19
CA ILE A 32 14.08 -14.09 -5.61
C ILE A 32 14.35 -14.71 -4.25
N ILE A 33 15.56 -15.25 -4.07
CA ILE A 33 15.99 -15.88 -2.83
C ILE A 33 16.99 -14.93 -2.16
N ILE A 34 16.69 -14.49 -0.95
CA ILE A 34 17.58 -13.64 -0.14
C ILE A 34 17.99 -14.45 1.09
N PRO A 35 19.15 -15.13 1.05
CA PRO A 35 19.62 -15.92 2.17
C PRO A 35 20.16 -15.04 3.31
N TYR A 36 20.23 -15.61 4.49
CA TYR A 36 20.90 -15.01 5.67
C TYR A 36 20.37 -13.65 6.08
N ILE A 37 19.05 -13.43 5.96
CA ILE A 37 18.44 -12.18 6.45
C ILE A 37 18.68 -12.04 7.95
N ASN A 38 19.35 -10.97 8.35
CA ASN A 38 19.48 -10.61 9.75
C ASN A 38 18.15 -9.99 10.22
N LYS A 39 17.32 -10.83 10.82
CA LYS A 39 16.00 -10.43 11.33
C LYS A 39 16.07 -9.27 12.32
N ALA A 40 17.00 -9.33 13.26
CA ALA A 40 17.15 -8.27 14.27
C ALA A 40 17.48 -6.92 13.63
N ARG A 41 18.41 -6.90 12.67
CA ARG A 41 18.76 -5.68 11.95
C ARG A 41 17.62 -5.14 11.09
N LEU A 42 16.87 -6.03 10.43
CA LEU A 42 15.72 -5.63 9.62
C LEU A 42 14.63 -5.01 10.50
N LEU A 43 14.32 -5.64 11.62
CA LEU A 43 13.25 -5.19 12.52
C LEU A 43 13.65 -3.96 13.36
N HIS A 44 14.95 -3.82 13.67
CA HIS A 44 15.45 -2.65 14.41
C HIS A 44 15.17 -1.32 13.67
N GLY A 45 15.19 -1.32 12.34
CA GLY A 45 14.93 -0.14 11.54
C GLY A 45 13.44 0.20 11.34
N ILE A 46 12.51 -0.59 11.91
CA ILE A 46 11.07 -0.35 11.74
C ILE A 46 10.62 0.95 12.43
N PHE A 47 11.21 1.25 13.58
CA PHE A 47 10.90 2.44 14.37
C PHE A 47 12.13 3.36 14.38
N PRO A 48 12.25 4.27 13.40
CA PRO A 48 13.34 5.22 13.36
C PRO A 48 13.36 6.10 14.62
N ASP A 49 14.54 6.46 15.09
CA ASP A 49 14.69 7.42 16.16
C ASP A 49 13.93 8.71 15.82
N ASN A 50 13.22 9.24 16.78
CA ASN A 50 12.39 10.45 16.61
C ASN A 50 11.18 10.32 15.63
N CYS A 51 10.66 9.10 15.39
CA CYS A 51 9.45 8.93 14.60
C CYS A 51 8.18 9.49 15.30
N GLY A 52 8.29 9.93 16.54
CA GLY A 52 7.17 10.48 17.32
C GLY A 52 6.13 9.44 17.74
N ILE A 53 6.47 8.16 17.69
CA ILE A 53 5.62 7.05 18.15
C ILE A 53 5.95 6.80 19.62
N THR A 54 4.92 6.66 20.46
CA THR A 54 5.12 6.39 21.89
C THR A 54 5.48 4.94 22.15
N ALA A 55 6.05 4.66 23.32
CA ALA A 55 6.38 3.29 23.72
C ALA A 55 5.12 2.40 23.79
N GLU A 56 3.99 2.95 24.20
CA GLU A 56 2.69 2.26 24.24
C GLU A 56 2.21 1.92 22.82
N GLU A 57 2.31 2.85 21.87
CA GLU A 57 1.97 2.61 20.48
C GLU A 57 2.89 1.54 19.88
N ILE A 58 4.19 1.55 20.18
CA ILE A 58 5.15 0.52 19.75
C ILE A 58 4.75 -0.85 20.33
N ALA A 59 4.39 -0.89 21.62
CA ALA A 59 3.98 -2.14 22.26
C ALA A 59 2.74 -2.78 21.62
N MET A 60 1.85 -1.96 21.06
CA MET A 60 0.66 -2.42 20.33
C MET A 60 0.96 -2.89 18.90
N CYS A 61 2.14 -2.62 18.36
CA CYS A 61 2.50 -3.00 17.00
C CYS A 61 2.91 -4.47 16.92
N THR A 62 2.01 -5.34 16.49
CA THR A 62 2.27 -6.79 16.35
C THR A 62 3.39 -7.11 15.35
N PHE A 63 3.64 -6.24 14.39
CA PHE A 63 4.66 -6.39 13.37
C PHE A 63 6.08 -6.05 13.84
N LYS A 64 6.26 -5.53 15.05
CA LYS A 64 7.58 -5.15 15.58
C LYS A 64 8.55 -6.34 15.73
N ASP A 65 8.01 -7.52 15.98
CA ASP A 65 8.78 -8.75 16.22
C ASP A 65 8.54 -9.82 15.14
N ASP A 66 7.73 -9.51 14.13
CA ASP A 66 7.29 -10.44 13.10
C ASP A 66 7.54 -9.90 11.68
N ILE A 67 8.52 -10.48 10.99
CA ILE A 67 8.86 -10.11 9.61
C ILE A 67 7.66 -10.29 8.66
N ALA A 68 6.87 -11.33 8.82
CA ALA A 68 5.74 -11.58 7.93
C ALA A 68 4.70 -10.45 8.03
N GLN A 69 4.35 -10.06 9.24
CA GLN A 69 3.44 -8.93 9.47
C GLN A 69 4.03 -7.59 9.00
N TYR A 70 5.34 -7.41 9.13
CA TYR A 70 6.01 -6.23 8.59
C TYR A 70 5.97 -6.17 7.06
N ILE A 71 6.18 -7.31 6.39
CA ILE A 71 6.03 -7.42 4.93
C ILE A 71 4.58 -7.13 4.52
N GLU A 72 3.60 -7.69 5.23
CA GLU A 72 2.18 -7.39 4.99
C GLU A 72 1.88 -5.89 5.10
N LEU A 73 2.42 -5.23 6.12
CA LEU A 73 2.30 -3.78 6.30
C LEU A 73 2.93 -3.02 5.14
N ALA A 74 4.14 -3.38 4.73
CA ALA A 74 4.86 -2.74 3.63
C ALA A 74 4.11 -2.90 2.29
N VAL A 75 3.58 -4.08 2.03
CA VAL A 75 2.76 -4.33 0.83
C VAL A 75 1.50 -3.48 0.85
N GLN A 76 0.78 -3.44 1.96
CA GLN A 76 -0.43 -2.62 2.06
C GLN A 76 -0.11 -1.14 1.90
N LYS A 77 0.98 -0.66 2.50
CA LYS A 77 1.40 0.73 2.35
C LYS A 77 1.60 1.15 0.90
N TRP A 78 2.33 0.36 0.13
CA TRP A 78 2.73 0.76 -1.21
C TRP A 78 1.79 0.31 -2.32
N TYR A 79 1.02 -0.76 -2.09
CA TYR A 79 0.21 -1.40 -3.11
C TYR A 79 -1.27 -1.56 -2.74
N ALA A 80 -1.73 -1.01 -1.61
CA ALA A 80 -3.14 -1.08 -1.23
C ALA A 80 -4.10 -0.75 -2.38
N PRO A 81 -3.87 0.26 -3.22
CA PRO A 81 -4.75 0.57 -4.35
C PRO A 81 -5.00 -0.61 -5.28
N ARG A 82 -4.06 -1.56 -5.38
CA ARG A 82 -4.11 -2.68 -6.33
C ARG A 82 -4.28 -4.04 -5.68
N VAL A 83 -3.89 -4.18 -4.40
CA VAL A 83 -3.97 -5.47 -3.69
C VAL A 83 -5.43 -5.90 -3.58
N TYR A 84 -5.75 -7.06 -4.19
CA TYR A 84 -7.09 -7.66 -4.20
C TYR A 84 -8.24 -6.72 -4.64
N ASN A 85 -7.93 -5.66 -5.34
CA ASN A 85 -8.90 -4.65 -5.77
C ASN A 85 -9.55 -5.02 -7.11
N LYS A 86 -10.76 -5.58 -7.04
CA LYS A 86 -11.53 -5.98 -8.23
C LYS A 86 -11.89 -4.80 -9.14
N ALA A 87 -12.05 -3.61 -8.58
CA ALA A 87 -12.38 -2.40 -9.33
C ALA A 87 -11.28 -1.97 -10.31
N VAL A 88 -10.02 -2.34 -10.06
CA VAL A 88 -8.92 -2.11 -11.01
C VAL A 88 -9.16 -2.84 -12.34
N LYS A 89 -9.79 -4.02 -12.32
CA LYS A 89 -10.19 -4.73 -13.55
C LYS A 89 -11.35 -4.01 -14.25
N GLU A 90 -12.31 -3.52 -13.48
CA GLU A 90 -13.49 -2.85 -14.00
C GLU A 90 -13.17 -1.50 -14.63
N TYR A 91 -12.39 -0.67 -13.94
CA TYR A 91 -12.14 0.72 -14.34
C TYR A 91 -10.83 0.95 -15.09
N ALA A 92 -9.88 0.04 -15.05
CA ALA A 92 -8.59 0.19 -15.74
C ALA A 92 -8.22 -0.98 -16.65
N ALA A 93 -9.11 -1.95 -16.84
CA ALA A 93 -8.87 -3.17 -17.63
C ALA A 93 -7.58 -3.92 -17.21
N GLN A 94 -7.19 -3.82 -15.95
CA GLN A 94 -5.96 -4.40 -15.41
C GLN A 94 -6.29 -5.46 -14.36
N LYS A 95 -5.34 -6.37 -14.15
CA LYS A 95 -5.44 -7.37 -13.08
C LYS A 95 -5.06 -6.74 -11.75
N TRP A 96 -5.79 -7.08 -10.68
CA TRP A 96 -5.35 -6.75 -9.32
C TRP A 96 -4.10 -7.55 -8.94
N LEU A 97 -3.43 -7.10 -7.91
CA LEU A 97 -2.28 -7.78 -7.35
C LEU A 97 -2.75 -8.78 -6.28
N ALA A 98 -2.55 -10.06 -6.52
CA ALA A 98 -2.76 -11.11 -5.53
C ALA A 98 -1.45 -11.32 -4.75
N VAL A 99 -1.46 -11.04 -3.45
CA VAL A 99 -0.30 -11.19 -2.57
C VAL A 99 -0.58 -12.22 -1.50
N ARG A 100 0.40 -13.05 -1.23
CA ARG A 100 0.39 -13.99 -0.10
C ARG A 100 1.69 -13.82 0.69
N VAL A 101 1.57 -13.81 1.99
CA VAL A 101 2.71 -13.85 2.92
C VAL A 101 2.61 -15.13 3.72
N ASN A 102 3.63 -15.97 3.65
CA ASN A 102 3.62 -17.33 4.23
C ASN A 102 2.36 -18.13 3.84
N GLY A 103 1.93 -18.02 2.58
CA GLY A 103 0.72 -18.68 2.08
C GLY A 103 -0.61 -17.97 2.39
N ASN A 104 -0.64 -17.03 3.33
CA ASN A 104 -1.84 -16.28 3.71
C ASN A 104 -2.10 -15.13 2.73
N PRO A 105 -3.27 -15.03 2.10
CA PRO A 105 -3.58 -13.96 1.18
C PRO A 105 -3.87 -12.65 1.92
N ILE A 106 -3.42 -11.53 1.36
CA ILE A 106 -3.88 -10.19 1.77
C ILE A 106 -5.17 -9.90 1.01
N THR A 107 -6.26 -9.70 1.75
CA THR A 107 -7.62 -9.46 1.23
C THR A 107 -8.27 -8.28 1.94
N ASP A 108 -9.46 -7.90 1.52
CA ASP A 108 -10.25 -6.86 2.18
C ASP A 108 -10.49 -7.14 3.67
N ALA A 109 -10.56 -8.43 4.05
CA ALA A 109 -10.85 -8.84 5.42
C ALA A 109 -9.69 -8.59 6.40
N ASN A 110 -8.44 -8.64 5.92
CA ASN A 110 -7.25 -8.47 6.76
C ASN A 110 -6.43 -7.22 6.39
N MET A 111 -6.90 -6.40 5.47
CA MET A 111 -6.31 -5.10 5.19
C MET A 111 -6.59 -4.13 6.34
N ARG A 112 -5.56 -3.41 6.77
CA ARG A 112 -5.71 -2.43 7.85
C ARG A 112 -6.62 -1.28 7.41
N PRO A 113 -7.43 -0.72 8.30
CA PRO A 113 -8.47 0.28 7.97
C PRO A 113 -7.96 1.47 7.16
N LEU A 114 -6.79 2.01 7.50
CA LEU A 114 -6.17 3.10 6.75
C LEU A 114 -5.91 2.71 5.29
N PHE A 115 -5.33 1.54 5.04
CA PHE A 115 -5.00 1.13 3.68
C PHE A 115 -6.22 0.68 2.88
N ARG A 116 -7.27 0.24 3.56
CA ARG A 116 -8.57 0.07 2.93
C ARG A 116 -9.15 1.40 2.48
N LEU A 117 -9.08 2.44 3.31
CA LEU A 117 -9.47 3.80 2.91
C LEU A 117 -8.66 4.29 1.70
N VAL A 118 -7.34 4.04 1.69
CA VAL A 118 -6.47 4.36 0.54
C VAL A 118 -6.96 3.68 -0.73
N GLN A 119 -7.33 2.41 -0.65
CA GLN A 119 -7.87 1.64 -1.78
C GLN A 119 -9.19 2.24 -2.29
N GLU A 120 -10.09 2.60 -1.39
CA GLU A 120 -11.39 3.19 -1.74
C GLU A 120 -11.24 4.59 -2.37
N LEU A 121 -10.34 5.42 -1.85
CA LEU A 121 -10.00 6.71 -2.44
C LEU A 121 -9.44 6.56 -3.85
N TYR A 122 -8.48 5.64 -4.03
CA TYR A 122 -7.92 5.36 -5.35
C TYR A 122 -8.98 4.88 -6.34
N THR A 123 -9.84 3.97 -5.92
CA THR A 123 -10.91 3.41 -6.76
C THR A 123 -11.89 4.51 -7.19
N SER A 124 -12.24 5.41 -6.28
CA SER A 124 -13.12 6.55 -6.58
C SER A 124 -12.47 7.49 -7.61
N ALA A 125 -11.20 7.84 -7.43
CA ALA A 125 -10.47 8.68 -8.38
C ALA A 125 -10.28 7.98 -9.73
N LEU A 126 -10.00 6.67 -9.74
CA LEU A 126 -9.84 5.88 -10.96
C LEU A 126 -11.13 5.83 -11.78
N SER A 127 -12.26 5.57 -11.15
CA SER A 127 -13.56 5.53 -11.84
C SER A 127 -13.93 6.89 -12.45
N ALA A 128 -13.66 7.98 -11.74
CA ALA A 128 -13.87 9.32 -12.23
C ALA A 128 -12.94 9.66 -13.42
N ASN A 129 -11.69 9.18 -13.38
CA ASN A 129 -10.71 9.39 -14.45
C ASN A 129 -11.09 8.67 -15.75
N GLN A 130 -11.72 7.52 -15.66
CA GLN A 130 -12.17 6.76 -16.82
C GLN A 130 -13.51 7.23 -17.38
N GLY A 131 -14.11 8.27 -16.80
CA GLY A 131 -15.40 8.80 -17.26
C GLY A 131 -16.53 7.80 -17.09
N ALA A 132 -16.49 6.97 -16.06
CA ALA A 132 -17.50 5.98 -15.80
C ALA A 132 -18.91 6.63 -15.73
N THR A 133 -19.87 6.06 -16.45
CA THR A 133 -21.27 6.51 -16.46
C THR A 133 -21.89 6.47 -15.06
N GLN A 134 -21.44 5.52 -14.24
CA GLN A 134 -21.75 5.46 -12.83
C GLN A 134 -20.44 5.50 -12.03
N PRO A 135 -20.04 6.65 -11.49
CA PRO A 135 -18.83 6.75 -10.66
C PRO A 135 -18.92 5.79 -9.47
N TYR A 136 -17.79 5.18 -9.15
CA TYR A 136 -17.69 4.30 -8.00
C TYR A 136 -18.07 5.04 -6.71
N LYS A 137 -18.94 4.43 -5.94
CA LYS A 137 -19.33 4.89 -4.60
C LYS A 137 -18.92 3.86 -3.57
N SER A 138 -18.02 4.25 -2.68
CA SER A 138 -17.61 3.40 -1.58
C SER A 138 -18.78 3.16 -0.63
N LYS A 139 -19.03 1.88 -0.32
CA LYS A 139 -20.00 1.51 0.72
C LYS A 139 -19.45 1.72 2.13
N ALA A 140 -18.15 1.50 2.29
CA ALA A 140 -17.48 1.67 3.57
C ALA A 140 -17.22 3.15 3.94
N PHE A 141 -17.03 3.99 2.92
CA PHE A 141 -16.71 5.42 3.08
C PHE A 141 -17.59 6.27 2.14
N PRO A 142 -18.88 6.43 2.45
CA PRO A 142 -19.85 7.07 1.54
C PRO A 142 -19.60 8.57 1.30
N PHE A 143 -18.79 9.21 2.12
CA PHE A 143 -18.48 10.64 2.02
C PHE A 143 -17.24 10.98 1.20
N ILE A 144 -16.64 10.01 0.51
CA ILE A 144 -15.55 10.27 -0.44
C ILE A 144 -16.06 11.18 -1.56
N LYS A 145 -15.30 12.24 -1.82
CA LYS A 145 -15.53 13.18 -2.91
C LYS A 145 -14.39 13.11 -3.92
N CYS A 146 -14.71 13.34 -5.19
CA CYS A 146 -13.73 13.39 -6.28
C CYS A 146 -13.76 14.74 -6.96
N VAL A 147 -12.58 15.24 -7.34
CA VAL A 147 -12.41 16.46 -8.12
C VAL A 147 -11.41 16.23 -9.24
N SER A 148 -11.65 16.88 -10.37
CA SER A 148 -10.69 16.91 -11.48
C SER A 148 -9.59 17.90 -11.15
N ILE A 149 -8.33 17.53 -11.42
CA ILE A 149 -7.18 18.42 -11.30
C ILE A 149 -6.88 18.96 -12.71
N PRO A 150 -7.00 20.27 -12.95
CA PRO A 150 -6.69 20.85 -14.27
C PRO A 150 -5.20 20.77 -14.56
N SER A 151 -4.84 20.58 -15.83
CA SER A 151 -3.45 20.73 -16.26
C SER A 151 -3.12 22.20 -16.48
N GLN A 152 -2.07 22.68 -15.86
CA GLN A 152 -1.57 24.05 -16.10
C GLN A 152 -0.84 24.19 -17.44
N LYS A 153 -0.35 23.09 -18.01
CA LYS A 153 0.48 23.09 -19.23
C LYS A 153 -0.31 22.92 -20.53
N LEU A 154 -1.50 22.36 -20.46
CA LEU A 154 -2.31 22.03 -21.63
C LEU A 154 -3.74 22.51 -21.40
N THR A 155 -4.15 23.56 -22.09
CA THR A 155 -5.52 24.12 -22.02
C THR A 155 -6.54 23.03 -22.34
N GLY A 156 -7.50 22.83 -21.46
CA GLY A 156 -8.57 21.82 -21.64
C GLY A 156 -8.23 20.40 -21.19
N ASN A 157 -6.99 20.09 -20.86
CA ASN A 157 -6.59 18.76 -20.36
C ASN A 157 -6.60 18.69 -18.82
N LYS A 158 -6.92 17.51 -18.32
CA LYS A 158 -6.87 17.21 -16.89
C LYS A 158 -5.53 16.58 -16.54
N ALA A 159 -4.89 17.02 -15.46
CA ALA A 159 -3.71 16.37 -14.92
C ALA A 159 -4.03 15.05 -14.22
N GLY A 160 -5.28 14.89 -13.78
CA GLY A 160 -5.76 13.70 -13.10
C GLY A 160 -7.02 13.97 -12.27
N HIS A 161 -7.26 13.08 -11.31
CA HIS A 161 -8.35 13.22 -10.35
C HIS A 161 -7.82 13.06 -8.93
N ALA A 162 -8.39 13.80 -8.01
CA ALA A 162 -8.16 13.63 -6.58
C ALA A 162 -9.45 13.13 -5.91
N ALA A 163 -9.34 12.10 -5.09
CA ALA A 163 -10.39 11.69 -4.19
C ALA A 163 -9.98 12.05 -2.76
N TYR A 164 -10.90 12.57 -1.97
CA TYR A 164 -10.64 13.00 -0.61
C TYR A 164 -11.82 12.75 0.31
N ILE A 165 -11.53 12.63 1.59
CA ILE A 165 -12.50 12.50 2.67
C ILE A 165 -11.96 13.19 3.92
N ARG A 166 -12.87 13.72 4.73
CA ARG A 166 -12.59 14.05 6.12
C ARG A 166 -13.15 12.94 6.99
N ILE A 167 -12.30 12.31 7.78
CA ILE A 167 -12.67 11.15 8.58
C ILE A 167 -11.96 11.22 9.95
N THR A 168 -12.64 10.82 10.99
CA THR A 168 -12.07 10.69 12.34
C THR A 168 -11.45 9.31 12.52
N LYS A 169 -10.64 9.15 13.57
CA LYS A 169 -10.06 7.87 13.96
C LYS A 169 -11.14 6.82 14.21
N ASP A 170 -12.21 7.20 14.90
CA ASP A 170 -13.31 6.29 15.26
C ASP A 170 -14.12 5.85 14.05
N GLU A 171 -14.38 6.75 13.10
CA GLU A 171 -15.04 6.44 11.84
C GLU A 171 -14.22 5.49 10.97
N MET A 172 -12.90 5.44 11.14
CA MET A 172 -12.05 4.43 10.49
C MET A 172 -12.12 3.04 11.17
N GLY A 173 -12.92 2.89 12.21
CA GLY A 173 -13.01 1.65 12.98
C GLY A 173 -11.80 1.40 13.90
N ALA A 174 -11.00 2.43 14.15
CA ALA A 174 -9.89 2.37 15.08
C ALA A 174 -10.39 2.73 16.49
N GLY A 175 -10.98 1.78 17.19
CA GLY A 175 -11.38 1.94 18.58
C GLY A 175 -10.24 2.35 19.51
N SER A 176 -10.55 2.68 20.76
CA SER A 176 -9.58 3.17 21.76
C SER A 176 -8.42 2.23 22.06
N SER A 177 -8.59 0.93 21.80
CA SER A 177 -7.57 -0.12 22.00
C SER A 177 -6.74 -0.43 20.73
N SER A 178 -7.01 0.24 19.62
CA SER A 178 -6.30 -0.01 18.37
C SER A 178 -5.21 1.02 18.12
N ILE A 179 -4.19 0.60 17.35
CA ILE A 179 -3.11 1.50 16.93
C ILE A 179 -3.72 2.67 16.16
N ASN A 180 -3.25 3.88 16.48
CA ASN A 180 -3.60 5.06 15.69
C ASN A 180 -3.26 4.80 14.21
N PRO A 181 -4.20 4.96 13.28
CA PRO A 181 -3.96 4.73 11.85
C PRO A 181 -2.76 5.50 11.30
N TYR A 182 -2.48 6.68 11.85
CA TYR A 182 -1.30 7.47 11.51
C TYR A 182 0.01 6.79 11.93
N THR A 183 0.02 5.93 12.93
CA THR A 183 1.22 5.20 13.36
C THR A 183 1.79 4.38 12.21
N TYR A 184 0.96 3.77 11.38
CA TYR A 184 1.42 3.05 10.19
C TYR A 184 2.14 3.94 9.16
N LEU A 185 1.82 5.22 9.11
CA LEU A 185 2.47 6.18 8.22
C LEU A 185 3.66 6.87 8.89
N ARG A 186 3.63 7.06 10.20
CA ARG A 186 4.75 7.61 10.97
C ARG A 186 6.01 6.76 10.90
N LEU A 187 5.88 5.45 10.71
CA LEU A 187 7.01 4.56 10.44
C LEU A 187 7.87 5.03 9.25
N PHE A 188 7.39 6.01 8.51
CA PHE A 188 8.01 6.49 7.27
C PHE A 188 8.20 8.01 7.25
N GLY A 189 8.01 8.70 8.37
CA GLY A 189 8.22 10.14 8.49
C GLY A 189 7.52 10.78 9.69
N LYS A 190 7.94 11.97 10.06
CA LYS A 190 7.31 12.77 11.11
C LYS A 190 5.93 13.24 10.66
N THR A 191 4.93 13.10 11.51
CA THR A 191 3.57 13.60 11.25
C THR A 191 3.00 14.31 12.45
N SER A 192 2.37 15.45 12.20
CA SER A 192 1.39 16.00 13.13
C SER A 192 0.06 15.26 12.95
N LEU A 193 -0.64 15.01 14.05
CA LEU A 193 -1.95 14.32 14.02
C LEU A 193 -3.05 15.12 13.32
N ASN A 194 -2.84 16.41 13.09
CA ASN A 194 -3.82 17.32 12.52
C ASN A 194 -3.56 17.62 11.02
N ASP A 195 -2.49 17.06 10.47
CA ASP A 195 -2.12 17.36 9.09
C ASP A 195 -2.84 16.44 8.11
N PRO A 196 -3.24 16.96 6.94
CA PRO A 196 -3.83 16.14 5.91
C PRO A 196 -2.78 15.18 5.35
N ILE A 197 -3.21 13.94 5.10
CA ILE A 197 -2.38 12.95 4.42
C ILE A 197 -2.68 13.04 2.94
N VAL A 198 -1.66 13.33 2.14
CA VAL A 198 -1.75 13.35 0.68
C VAL A 198 -0.98 12.17 0.12
N MET A 199 -1.64 11.37 -0.69
CA MET A 199 -1.06 10.19 -1.32
C MET A 199 -1.00 10.40 -2.83
N PHE A 200 0.15 10.16 -3.41
CA PHE A 200 0.35 10.17 -4.84
C PHE A 200 0.33 8.74 -5.35
N ALA A 201 -0.67 8.43 -6.17
CA ALA A 201 -0.78 7.13 -6.80
C ALA A 201 -0.73 7.27 -8.33
N ARG A 202 -0.16 6.28 -8.98
CA ARG A 202 -0.20 6.16 -10.44
C ARG A 202 -0.89 4.87 -10.86
N THR A 203 -1.37 4.84 -12.09
CA THR A 203 -1.79 3.59 -12.72
C THR A 203 -0.55 2.68 -12.89
N PRO A 204 -0.61 1.42 -12.51
CA PRO A 204 -1.79 0.59 -12.20
C PRO A 204 -2.12 0.42 -10.71
N GLY A 205 -2.00 1.44 -9.89
CA GLY A 205 -2.37 1.35 -8.47
C GLY A 205 -1.18 1.09 -7.55
N MET A 206 -0.11 1.82 -7.77
CA MET A 206 1.05 1.88 -6.88
C MET A 206 1.12 3.27 -6.24
N ILE A 207 1.32 3.31 -4.93
CA ILE A 207 1.61 4.56 -4.24
C ILE A 207 3.05 4.95 -4.55
N LEU A 208 3.24 6.19 -4.95
CA LEU A 208 4.58 6.76 -5.23
C LEU A 208 5.14 7.46 -4.00
N ASP A 209 4.29 8.16 -3.27
CA ASP A 209 4.71 8.96 -2.13
C ASP A 209 3.54 9.27 -1.21
N TYR A 210 3.85 9.52 0.06
CA TYR A 210 2.97 10.05 1.08
C TYR A 210 3.51 11.37 1.57
N LYS A 211 2.74 12.44 1.44
CA LYS A 211 3.03 13.73 2.06
C LYS A 211 2.16 13.89 3.28
N ILE A 212 2.80 14.05 4.41
CA ILE A 212 2.16 14.18 5.72
C ILE A 212 2.56 15.50 6.36
N ASP A 213 3.05 16.42 5.55
CA ASP A 213 3.45 17.76 5.93
C ASP A 213 2.36 18.75 5.47
N ASP A 214 1.92 19.60 6.39
CA ASP A 214 0.84 20.55 6.19
C ASP A 214 1.15 21.63 5.13
N LYS A 215 2.42 21.93 4.91
CA LYS A 215 2.85 23.02 4.03
C LYS A 215 2.42 22.82 2.59
N TRP A 216 2.34 21.58 2.15
CA TRP A 216 1.96 21.27 0.77
C TRP A 216 0.45 21.38 0.54
N ALA A 217 -0.37 21.01 1.51
CA ALA A 217 -1.83 21.00 1.38
C ALA A 217 -2.48 22.37 1.65
N LYS A 218 -1.83 23.26 2.40
CA LYS A 218 -2.36 24.59 2.74
C LYS A 218 -2.64 25.49 1.53
N GLY A 219 -2.00 25.24 0.40
CA GLY A 219 -2.23 25.98 -0.85
C GLY A 219 -3.32 25.40 -1.76
N LEU A 220 -3.79 24.18 -1.51
CA LEU A 220 -4.74 23.44 -2.37
C LEU A 220 -6.17 23.39 -1.83
N ILE A 221 -6.36 23.70 -0.57
CA ILE A 221 -7.68 23.72 0.08
C ILE A 221 -7.97 25.15 0.53
N LYS A 222 -8.39 25.97 -0.42
CA LYS A 222 -9.12 27.20 -0.15
C LYS A 222 -10.59 27.00 -0.43
#